data_0929a759ffdc2675a99b3f1f96d419c7
#
_entry.id   0929a759ffdc2675a99b3f1f96d419c7
#
_cell.length_a   1.000
_cell.length_b   1.000
_cell.length_c   1.000
_cell.angle_alpha   90.00
_cell.angle_beta   90.00
_cell.angle_gamma   90.00
#
_symmetry.space_group_name_H-M   'P 1'
#
loop_
_entity.id
_entity.type
_entity.pdbx_description
1 polymer ?
#
loop_
_entity_poly.entity_id
_entity_poly.type
_entity_poly.pdbx_seq_one_letter_code
_entity_poly.pdbx_strand_id
1 'polypeptide(L)'
;MFETIWWRCHVHAADRRGAERVVSRLGTQLMRAVEIDSYERYWKFPELAVMQLVSPLQRSTPETALLTALECAWRIATPWSLSAAGSSNEYEGIASANVGSRFTVPGVEWMEFRINGRP
;
A
#
# COMPACT_ATOMS: atom_id res chain seq x y z
N MET A 1 -3.84 14.01 -14.25
CA MET A 1 -4.95 13.41 -13.49
C MET A 1 -4.47 12.12 -12.87
N PHE A 2 -4.90 11.85 -11.65
CA PHE A 2 -4.49 10.69 -10.91
C PHE A 2 -5.54 9.59 -11.09
N GLU A 3 -5.08 8.39 -11.46
CA GLU A 3 -5.97 7.27 -11.78
C GLU A 3 -5.64 6.00 -11.02
N THR A 4 -4.53 5.99 -10.27
CA THR A 4 -4.05 4.79 -9.61
C THR A 4 -3.42 5.11 -8.27
N ILE A 5 -3.67 4.24 -7.28
CA ILE A 5 -2.89 4.19 -6.06
C ILE A 5 -1.95 2.99 -6.20
N TRP A 6 -0.67 3.22 -6.03
CA TRP A 6 0.35 2.18 -6.00
C TRP A 6 0.64 1.84 -4.55
N TRP A 7 0.60 0.56 -4.24
CA TRP A 7 0.94 0.07 -2.91
C TRP A 7 2.13 -0.86 -3.01
N ARG A 8 2.98 -0.80 -2.02
CA ARG A 8 4.04 -1.77 -1.85
C ARG A 8 3.96 -2.27 -0.42
N CYS A 9 4.04 -3.58 -0.22
CA CYS A 9 3.92 -4.15 1.12
C CYS A 9 4.90 -5.28 1.34
N HIS A 10 5.30 -5.44 2.60
CA HIS A 10 6.09 -6.55 3.08
C HIS A 10 5.17 -7.35 4.00
N VAL A 11 4.96 -8.63 3.67
CA VAL A 11 4.02 -9.46 4.41
C VAL A 11 4.64 -10.80 4.75
N HIS A 12 4.29 -11.34 5.90
CA HIS A 12 4.63 -12.71 6.26
C HIS A 12 3.76 -13.67 5.45
N ALA A 13 4.40 -14.46 4.60
CA ALA A 13 3.70 -15.46 3.80
C ALA A 13 4.69 -16.53 3.37
N ALA A 14 4.31 -17.80 3.53
CA ALA A 14 5.16 -18.92 3.16
C ALA A 14 5.24 -19.09 1.66
N ASP A 15 4.17 -18.74 0.94
CA ASP A 15 4.06 -18.90 -0.50
C ASP A 15 3.14 -17.84 -1.09
N ARG A 16 2.99 -17.88 -2.41
CA ARG A 16 2.14 -16.93 -3.12
C ARG A 16 0.68 -17.01 -2.69
N ARG A 17 0.16 -18.21 -2.44
CA ARG A 17 -1.23 -18.39 -2.00
C ARG A 17 -1.48 -17.70 -0.65
N GLY A 18 -0.53 -17.82 0.28
CA GLY A 18 -0.60 -17.11 1.56
C GLY A 18 -0.57 -15.61 1.38
N ALA A 19 0.29 -15.12 0.47
CA ALA A 19 0.38 -13.70 0.16
C ALA A 19 -0.95 -13.20 -0.46
N GLU A 20 -1.54 -13.97 -1.36
CA GLU A 20 -2.82 -13.62 -1.96
C GLU A 20 -3.94 -13.50 -0.92
N ARG A 21 -3.93 -14.34 0.11
CA ARG A 21 -4.90 -14.24 1.20
C ARG A 21 -4.73 -12.93 1.98
N VAL A 22 -3.49 -12.52 2.22
CA VAL A 22 -3.22 -11.24 2.87
C VAL A 22 -3.73 -10.09 2.01
N VAL A 23 -3.47 -10.13 0.70
CA VAL A 23 -3.95 -9.10 -0.23
C VAL A 23 -5.47 -9.03 -0.26
N SER A 24 -6.14 -10.17 -0.22
CA SER A 24 -7.60 -10.20 -0.15
C SER A 24 -8.12 -9.50 1.10
N ARG A 25 -7.48 -9.73 2.25
CA ARG A 25 -7.84 -9.04 3.49
C ARG A 25 -7.56 -7.55 3.42
N LEU A 26 -6.43 -7.17 2.80
CA LEU A 26 -6.11 -5.75 2.58
C LEU A 26 -7.20 -5.08 1.75
N GLY A 27 -7.61 -5.70 0.66
CA GLY A 27 -8.67 -5.16 -0.20
C GLY A 27 -9.97 -4.95 0.56
N THR A 28 -10.34 -5.89 1.42
CA THR A 28 -11.53 -5.77 2.24
C THR A 28 -11.43 -4.59 3.21
N GLN A 29 -10.28 -4.44 3.88
CA GLN A 29 -10.08 -3.35 4.83
C GLN A 29 -9.97 -2.00 4.15
N LEU A 30 -9.30 -1.94 3.00
CA LEU A 30 -9.20 -0.73 2.19
C LEU A 30 -10.55 -0.30 1.64
N MET A 31 -11.49 -1.22 1.52
CA MET A 31 -12.77 -1.03 0.84
C MET A 31 -12.58 -0.59 -0.61
N ARG A 32 -11.60 -1.19 -1.28
CA ARG A 32 -11.22 -0.85 -2.65
C ARG A 32 -10.57 -2.06 -3.31
N ALA A 33 -10.82 -2.22 -4.60
CA ALA A 33 -10.20 -3.30 -5.36
C ALA A 33 -8.68 -3.16 -5.34
N VAL A 34 -7.99 -4.29 -5.21
CA VAL A 34 -6.53 -4.37 -5.18
C VAL A 34 -6.10 -5.52 -6.05
N GLU A 35 -5.18 -5.26 -6.98
CA GLU A 35 -4.59 -6.29 -7.82
C GLU A 35 -3.09 -6.39 -7.55
N ILE A 36 -2.57 -7.62 -7.58
CA ILE A 36 -1.14 -7.86 -7.43
C ILE A 36 -0.45 -7.56 -8.76
N ASP A 37 0.47 -6.60 -8.74
CA ASP A 37 1.29 -6.28 -9.90
C ASP A 37 2.58 -7.09 -9.91
N SER A 38 3.18 -7.33 -8.74
CA SER A 38 4.36 -8.16 -8.61
C SER A 38 4.41 -8.85 -7.26
N TYR A 39 5.10 -10.00 -7.23
CA TYR A 39 5.31 -10.78 -6.02
C TYR A 39 6.75 -11.29 -6.04
N GLU A 40 7.49 -11.04 -4.94
CA GLU A 40 8.85 -11.51 -4.78
C GLU A 40 9.11 -11.90 -3.33
N ARG A 41 10.06 -12.81 -3.11
CA ARG A 41 10.57 -13.07 -1.77
C ARG A 41 11.53 -11.96 -1.38
N TYR A 42 11.42 -11.43 -0.16
CA TYR A 42 12.33 -10.37 0.28
C TYR A 42 13.72 -10.97 0.53
N TRP A 43 14.72 -10.48 -0.21
CA TRP A 43 16.08 -11.00 -0.11
C TRP A 43 16.70 -10.84 1.29
N LYS A 44 16.32 -9.77 2.00
CA LYS A 44 16.89 -9.45 3.31
C LYS A 44 16.25 -10.27 4.43
N PHE A 45 14.97 -10.54 4.34
CA PHE A 45 14.21 -11.33 5.30
C PHE A 45 13.35 -12.32 4.55
N PRO A 46 13.86 -13.55 4.33
CA PRO A 46 13.16 -14.54 3.48
C PRO A 46 11.76 -14.96 3.95
N GLU A 47 11.42 -14.71 5.22
CA GLU A 47 10.08 -14.96 5.73
C GLU A 47 9.07 -13.94 5.22
N LEU A 48 9.54 -12.84 4.61
CA LEU A 48 8.68 -11.81 4.06
C LEU A 48 8.58 -11.91 2.55
N ALA A 49 7.39 -11.67 2.05
CA ALA A 49 7.14 -11.44 0.63
C ALA A 49 7.02 -9.93 0.40
N VAL A 50 7.57 -9.47 -0.72
CA VAL A 50 7.40 -8.10 -1.18
C VAL A 50 6.44 -8.12 -2.34
N MET A 51 5.37 -7.36 -2.23
CA MET A 51 4.39 -7.26 -3.30
C MET A 51 4.16 -5.82 -3.69
N GLN A 52 3.97 -5.61 -4.99
CA GLN A 52 3.44 -4.36 -5.50
C GLN A 52 1.98 -4.60 -5.87
N LEU A 53 1.13 -3.68 -5.45
CA LEU A 53 -0.31 -3.76 -5.64
C LEU A 53 -0.79 -2.49 -6.30
N VAL A 54 -1.89 -2.58 -7.02
CA VAL A 54 -2.51 -1.41 -7.64
C VAL A 54 -3.99 -1.37 -7.30
N SER A 55 -4.48 -0.16 -7.04
CA SER A 55 -5.89 0.11 -6.84
C SER A 55 -6.32 1.20 -7.80
N PRO A 56 -7.46 1.03 -8.49
CA PRO A 56 -7.95 2.09 -9.37
C PRO A 56 -8.48 3.26 -8.55
N LEU A 57 -8.28 4.45 -9.10
CA LEU A 57 -8.92 5.67 -8.63
C LEU A 57 -9.84 6.16 -9.72
N GLN A 58 -10.94 6.81 -9.35
CA GLN A 58 -11.62 7.65 -10.31
C GLN A 58 -10.66 8.78 -10.67
N ARG A 59 -10.73 9.23 -11.90
CA ARG A 59 -9.90 10.33 -12.38
C ARG A 59 -10.06 11.52 -11.44
N SER A 60 -8.97 11.93 -10.80
CA SER A 60 -9.03 12.86 -9.66
C SER A 60 -7.97 13.93 -9.76
N THR A 61 -8.27 15.08 -9.14
CA THR A 61 -7.25 16.08 -8.87
C THR A 61 -6.25 15.53 -7.85
N PRO A 62 -5.04 16.11 -7.76
CA PRO A 62 -4.07 15.67 -6.75
C PRO A 62 -4.61 15.66 -5.33
N GLU A 63 -5.36 16.70 -4.95
CA GLU A 63 -5.90 16.82 -3.60
C GLU A 63 -6.93 15.74 -3.30
N THR A 64 -7.83 15.50 -4.24
CA THR A 64 -8.86 14.45 -4.08
C THR A 64 -8.23 13.06 -4.04
N ALA A 65 -7.24 12.82 -4.91
CA ALA A 65 -6.51 11.55 -4.93
C ALA A 65 -5.80 11.31 -3.59
N LEU A 66 -5.15 12.33 -3.03
CA LEU A 66 -4.48 12.22 -1.76
C LEU A 66 -5.45 11.91 -0.63
N LEU A 67 -6.58 12.61 -0.57
CA LEU A 67 -7.61 12.35 0.44
C LEU A 67 -8.13 10.91 0.34
N THR A 68 -8.39 10.44 -0.87
CA THR A 68 -8.86 9.06 -1.07
C THR A 68 -7.81 8.05 -0.61
N ALA A 69 -6.55 8.26 -0.96
CA ALA A 69 -5.47 7.38 -0.53
C ALA A 69 -5.33 7.37 0.99
N LEU A 70 -5.43 8.54 1.63
CA LEU A 70 -5.36 8.64 3.09
C LEU A 70 -6.53 7.92 3.77
N GLU A 71 -7.75 8.07 3.25
CA GLU A 71 -8.89 7.34 3.78
C GLU A 71 -8.67 5.83 3.73
N CYS A 72 -8.18 5.33 2.60
CA CYS A 72 -7.85 3.92 2.46
C CYS A 72 -6.74 3.50 3.43
N ALA A 73 -5.67 4.27 3.48
CA ALA A 73 -4.51 3.97 4.29
C ALA A 73 -4.85 3.89 5.79
N TRP A 74 -5.66 4.82 6.29
CA TRP A 74 -6.04 4.85 7.70
C TRP A 74 -6.91 3.66 8.12
N ARG A 75 -7.52 2.98 7.17
CA ARG A 75 -8.28 1.75 7.46
C ARG A 75 -7.38 0.55 7.74
N ILE A 76 -6.14 0.58 7.28
CA ILE A 76 -5.25 -0.58 7.38
C ILE A 76 -4.07 -0.39 8.32
N ALA A 77 -3.70 0.85 8.62
CA ALA A 77 -2.59 1.10 9.53
C ALA A 77 -2.63 2.51 10.09
N THR A 78 -2.01 2.70 11.24
CA THR A 78 -1.75 4.02 11.85
C THR A 78 -0.51 3.91 12.72
N PRO A 79 0.32 4.96 12.81
CA PRO A 79 0.30 6.14 11.96
C PRO A 79 1.01 5.93 10.63
N TRP A 80 0.84 6.88 9.73
CA TRP A 80 1.55 6.96 8.47
C TRP A 80 2.45 8.18 8.46
N SER A 81 3.67 8.03 7.92
CA SER A 81 4.54 9.16 7.61
C SER A 81 4.32 9.56 6.17
N LEU A 82 4.00 10.83 5.96
CA LEU A 82 3.67 11.34 4.64
C LEU A 82 4.77 12.25 4.13
N SER A 83 5.01 12.20 2.82
CA SER A 83 5.92 13.12 2.16
C SER A 83 5.40 13.48 0.77
N ALA A 84 5.76 14.69 0.32
CA ALA A 84 5.56 15.12 -1.05
C ALA A 84 6.92 15.01 -1.73
N ALA A 85 7.04 14.07 -2.68
CA ALA A 85 8.32 13.86 -3.34
C ALA A 85 8.51 14.91 -4.44
N GLY A 86 9.70 15.50 -4.45
CA GLY A 86 10.33 16.30 -5.51
C GLY A 86 9.48 17.22 -6.39
N SER A 87 8.41 16.76 -6.94
CA SER A 87 7.49 17.59 -7.70
C SER A 87 6.18 17.70 -6.94
N SER A 88 5.44 18.76 -7.20
CA SER A 88 4.17 19.03 -6.54
C SER A 88 3.06 17.99 -6.82
N ASN A 89 3.34 17.02 -7.68
CA ASN A 89 2.34 16.05 -8.13
C ASN A 89 2.58 14.64 -7.62
N GLU A 90 3.46 14.48 -6.64
CA GLU A 90 3.74 13.17 -6.08
C GLU A 90 3.59 13.17 -4.57
N TYR A 91 2.88 12.18 -4.07
CA TYR A 91 2.69 11.99 -2.62
C TYR A 91 2.98 10.54 -2.29
N GLU A 92 3.60 10.33 -1.15
CA GLU A 92 3.83 8.98 -0.64
C GLU A 92 3.62 8.92 0.85
N GLY A 93 3.25 7.74 1.33
CA GLY A 93 3.09 7.49 2.74
C GLY A 93 3.68 6.15 3.10
N ILE A 94 4.26 6.06 4.29
CA ILE A 94 4.87 4.83 4.78
C ILE A 94 4.33 4.53 6.18
N ALA A 95 3.97 3.27 6.40
CA ALA A 95 3.64 2.74 7.71
C ALA A 95 4.54 1.53 7.95
N SER A 96 5.17 1.46 9.12
CA SER A 96 6.10 0.39 9.46
C SER A 96 5.90 -0.07 10.89
N ALA A 97 5.77 -1.37 11.07
CA ALA A 97 5.66 -1.96 12.40
C ALA A 97 6.92 -1.67 13.24
N ASN A 98 8.08 -1.54 12.59
CA ASN A 98 9.35 -1.29 13.28
C ASN A 98 9.41 0.10 13.92
N VAL A 99 8.61 1.04 13.46
CA VAL A 99 8.57 2.41 14.00
C VAL A 99 7.21 2.74 14.64
N GLY A 100 6.46 1.72 15.01
CA GLY A 100 5.27 1.89 15.83
C GLY A 100 3.94 1.89 15.09
N SER A 101 3.92 1.68 13.77
CA SER A 101 2.65 1.55 13.07
C SER A 101 1.97 0.23 13.42
N ARG A 102 0.65 0.29 13.57
CA ARG A 102 -0.17 -0.89 13.81
C ARG A 102 -1.01 -1.17 12.59
N PHE A 103 -0.97 -2.43 12.15
CA PHE A 103 -1.73 -2.87 10.98
C PHE A 103 -2.97 -3.65 11.42
N THR A 104 -4.08 -3.40 10.74
CA THR A 104 -5.33 -4.12 10.99
C THR A 104 -5.36 -5.49 10.33
N VAL A 105 -4.47 -5.74 9.37
CA VAL A 105 -4.37 -7.04 8.70
C VAL A 105 -3.16 -7.79 9.23
N PRO A 106 -3.36 -8.97 9.83
CA PRO A 106 -2.24 -9.75 10.35
C PRO A 106 -1.26 -10.15 9.25
N GLY A 107 0.03 -10.13 9.58
CA GLY A 107 1.10 -10.51 8.67
C GLY A 107 1.72 -9.36 7.91
N VAL A 108 1.12 -8.19 7.93
CA VAL A 108 1.70 -7.01 7.26
C VAL A 108 2.68 -6.34 8.21
N GLU A 109 3.92 -6.16 7.74
CA GLU A 109 5.00 -5.53 8.51
C GLU A 109 5.31 -4.12 8.06
N TRP A 110 5.08 -3.83 6.81
CA TRP A 110 5.45 -2.56 6.21
C TRP A 110 4.59 -2.31 4.98
N MET A 111 4.24 -1.06 4.79
CA MET A 111 3.45 -0.69 3.64
C MET A 111 3.75 0.74 3.21
N GLU A 112 3.76 0.93 1.91
CA GLU A 112 3.93 2.25 1.30
C GLU A 112 2.80 2.46 0.31
N PHE A 113 2.25 3.68 0.27
CA PHE A 113 1.44 4.06 -0.87
C PHE A 113 2.12 5.18 -1.64
N ARG A 114 1.84 5.22 -2.92
CA ARG A 114 2.33 6.27 -3.80
C ARG A 114 1.23 6.65 -4.77
N ILE A 115 1.03 7.95 -4.91
CA ILE A 115 0.16 8.49 -5.95
C ILE A 115 0.92 9.57 -6.69
N ASN A 116 0.76 9.58 -7.99
CA ASN A 116 1.36 10.60 -8.86
C ASN A 116 0.52 10.74 -10.13
N GLY A 117 0.83 11.73 -10.95
CA GLY A 117 0.11 11.97 -12.20
C GLY A 117 0.46 10.97 -13.30
N ARG A 118 1.31 9.97 -13.01
CA ARG A 118 1.71 8.91 -13.94
C ARG A 118 1.58 7.56 -13.25
N PRO A 119 1.06 6.56 -13.95
CA PRO A 119 1.05 5.21 -13.43
C PRO A 119 2.45 4.63 -13.28
#